data_1c2a069addd493a49e44b4e0d1f141b2
#
_entry.id   1c2a069addd493a49e44b4e0d1f141b2
#
_cell.length_a   1.000
_cell.length_b   1.000
_cell.length_c   1.000
_cell.angle_alpha   90.00
_cell.angle_beta   90.00
_cell.angle_gamma   90.00
#
_symmetry.space_group_name_H-M   'P 1'
#
loop_
_entity.id
_entity.type
_entity.pdbx_description
1 polymer ?
#
loop_
_entity_poly.entity_id
_entity_poly.type
_entity_poly.pdbx_seq_one_letter_code
_entity_poly.pdbx_strand_id
1 'polypeptide(L)'
;RVLDSLDPEHPSFARAREAGVTTVHLMPGTRNVIGGLGCVVRTAGSDPAAMLLEAEASLRLVMGGDPSQGNRAIRGGNVDSIYYRRPTTRMGVVWAARRAFYDAKEAMQETLGAPPAGQSPGIEVLVRALQGKLTVFTTARSDQDIRTALRLAEEFGYRTVLDEAQDAHYVIDQLAASKTTVLLAAPSATNAADGAEPRYATVGLLAARGVPFVITTGTNPAALELVREAMFAVRCGLSPQQALDAITILPARLLNLDQRIGSLATGKDADFVVWSRDPLDPAAVAESVHILGNPVLESR
;
A
#
# COMPACT_ATOMS: atom_id res chain seq x y z
N ARG A 1 9.54 -8.77 7.82
CA ARG A 1 9.75 -7.48 7.12
C ARG A 1 9.98 -7.74 5.64
N VAL A 2 9.46 -6.88 4.76
CA VAL A 2 9.75 -6.97 3.32
C VAL A 2 11.22 -6.69 3.04
N LEU A 3 11.84 -5.82 3.84
CA LEU A 3 13.26 -5.49 3.73
C LEU A 3 14.18 -6.73 3.73
N ASP A 4 13.82 -7.78 4.47
CA ASP A 4 14.59 -9.02 4.58
C ASP A 4 14.61 -9.84 3.27
N SER A 5 13.74 -9.47 2.31
CA SER A 5 13.62 -10.11 0.99
C SER A 5 13.96 -9.15 -0.15
N LEU A 6 14.55 -7.99 0.16
CA LEU A 6 14.89 -6.99 -0.85
C LEU A 6 16.10 -7.44 -1.68
N ASP A 7 15.89 -7.57 -2.98
CA ASP A 7 16.92 -7.81 -3.97
C ASP A 7 17.15 -6.53 -4.79
N PRO A 8 18.26 -5.79 -4.59
CA PRO A 8 18.58 -4.57 -5.31
C PRO A 8 18.71 -4.75 -6.82
N GLU A 9 19.08 -5.95 -7.26
CA GLU A 9 19.29 -6.27 -8.68
C GLU A 9 18.02 -6.75 -9.37
N HIS A 10 16.90 -6.84 -8.63
CA HIS A 10 15.65 -7.31 -9.22
C HIS A 10 15.22 -6.44 -10.42
N PRO A 11 14.92 -7.04 -11.60
CA PRO A 11 14.64 -6.29 -12.85
C PRO A 11 13.50 -5.27 -12.76
N SER A 12 12.61 -5.40 -11.77
CA SER A 12 11.53 -4.43 -11.55
C SER A 12 12.04 -3.04 -11.16
N PHE A 13 13.20 -2.92 -10.52
CA PHE A 13 13.78 -1.61 -10.20
C PHE A 13 14.29 -0.89 -11.45
N ALA A 14 14.92 -1.60 -12.38
CA ALA A 14 15.31 -1.02 -13.66
C ALA A 14 14.09 -0.53 -14.44
N ARG A 15 13.05 -1.36 -14.56
CA ARG A 15 11.79 -0.97 -15.21
C ARG A 15 11.09 0.21 -14.52
N ALA A 16 11.14 0.28 -13.18
CA ALA A 16 10.59 1.40 -12.44
C ALA A 16 11.32 2.72 -12.79
N ARG A 17 12.65 2.69 -12.89
CA ARG A 17 13.44 3.86 -13.33
C ARG A 17 13.11 4.26 -14.77
N GLU A 18 13.01 3.29 -15.68
CA GLU A 18 12.61 3.55 -17.08
C GLU A 18 11.22 4.22 -17.17
N ALA A 19 10.33 3.90 -16.23
CA ALA A 19 9.02 4.53 -16.09
C ALA A 19 9.02 5.84 -15.26
N GLY A 20 10.19 6.37 -14.89
CA GLY A 20 10.31 7.61 -14.12
C GLY A 20 9.95 7.49 -12.65
N VAL A 21 10.06 6.32 -12.06
CA VAL A 21 9.77 6.09 -10.63
C VAL A 21 11.08 6.06 -9.84
N THR A 22 11.28 7.02 -8.93
CA THR A 22 12.49 7.14 -8.09
C THR A 22 12.39 6.39 -6.77
N THR A 23 11.17 6.25 -6.24
CA THR A 23 10.91 5.68 -4.90
C THR A 23 9.70 4.77 -4.95
N VAL A 24 9.77 3.65 -4.23
CA VAL A 24 8.68 2.68 -4.11
C VAL A 24 8.42 2.30 -2.65
N HIS A 25 7.14 2.15 -2.31
CA HIS A 25 6.70 1.55 -1.07
C HIS A 25 6.45 0.06 -1.32
N LEU A 26 7.26 -0.77 -0.74
CA LEU A 26 7.17 -2.23 -0.83
C LEU A 26 6.36 -2.78 0.34
N MET A 27 5.32 -3.53 0.04
CA MET A 27 4.48 -4.17 1.05
C MET A 27 4.52 -5.70 0.93
N PRO A 28 4.31 -6.43 2.03
CA PRO A 28 4.12 -7.89 1.98
C PRO A 28 2.95 -8.28 1.07
N GLY A 29 2.97 -9.49 0.53
CA GLY A 29 1.87 -10.03 -0.27
C GLY A 29 0.57 -10.22 0.52
N THR A 30 -0.53 -10.50 -0.20
CA THR A 30 -1.90 -10.54 0.35
C THR A 30 -2.33 -11.90 0.91
N ARG A 31 -1.42 -12.87 0.99
CA ARG A 31 -1.74 -14.25 1.42
C ARG A 31 -1.88 -14.45 2.93
N ASN A 32 -1.54 -13.46 3.74
CA ASN A 32 -1.68 -13.49 5.20
C ASN A 32 -2.63 -12.40 5.66
N VAL A 33 -3.42 -12.68 6.71
CA VAL A 33 -4.33 -11.69 7.33
C VAL A 33 -3.52 -10.49 7.83
N ILE A 34 -2.43 -10.75 8.55
CA ILE A 34 -1.45 -9.76 8.95
C ILE A 34 -0.17 -10.09 8.21
N GLY A 35 0.15 -9.28 7.20
CA GLY A 35 1.22 -9.56 6.25
C GLY A 35 2.62 -9.24 6.78
N GLY A 36 2.72 -8.32 7.72
CA GLY A 36 3.99 -7.83 8.27
C GLY A 36 4.31 -6.40 7.81
N LEU A 37 5.56 -5.99 8.00
CA LEU A 37 6.02 -4.62 7.80
C LEU A 37 6.47 -4.37 6.37
N GLY A 38 5.97 -3.26 5.80
CA GLY A 38 6.43 -2.68 4.54
C GLY A 38 7.57 -1.69 4.75
N CYS A 39 8.34 -1.44 3.71
CA CYS A 39 9.44 -0.48 3.69
C CYS A 39 9.36 0.46 2.49
N VAL A 40 10.01 1.62 2.58
CA VAL A 40 10.17 2.54 1.45
C VAL A 40 11.63 2.54 1.02
N VAL A 41 11.84 2.34 -0.28
CA VAL A 41 13.19 2.28 -0.86
C VAL A 41 13.26 3.12 -2.14
N ARG A 42 14.45 3.62 -2.46
CA ARG A 42 14.77 4.16 -3.78
C ARG A 42 14.87 3.03 -4.79
N THR A 43 14.67 3.35 -6.05
CA THR A 43 14.76 2.37 -7.14
C THR A 43 16.19 2.09 -7.61
N ALA A 44 17.18 2.79 -7.04
CA ALA A 44 18.59 2.54 -7.29
C ALA A 44 19.41 2.57 -5.99
N GLY A 45 20.44 1.74 -5.93
CA GLY A 45 21.40 1.61 -4.85
C GLY A 45 22.21 0.34 -5.04
N SER A 46 23.41 0.29 -4.44
CA SER A 46 24.31 -0.87 -4.52
C SER A 46 23.90 -2.04 -3.65
N ASP A 47 23.14 -1.76 -2.61
CA ASP A 47 22.71 -2.73 -1.60
C ASP A 47 21.41 -2.25 -0.92
N PRO A 48 20.72 -3.10 -0.15
CA PRO A 48 19.47 -2.74 0.51
C PRO A 48 19.57 -1.52 1.41
N ALA A 49 20.71 -1.28 2.08
CA ALA A 49 20.87 -0.16 2.99
C ALA A 49 20.99 1.17 2.22
N ALA A 50 21.68 1.17 1.08
CA ALA A 50 21.80 2.34 0.21
C ALA A 50 20.46 2.74 -0.43
N MET A 51 19.58 1.77 -0.69
CA MET A 51 18.24 2.03 -1.21
C MET A 51 17.25 2.50 -0.15
N LEU A 52 17.48 2.22 1.12
CA LEU A 52 16.51 2.36 2.19
C LEU A 52 16.21 3.82 2.52
N LEU A 53 14.93 4.19 2.53
CA LEU A 53 14.39 5.45 3.03
C LEU A 53 13.71 5.27 4.40
N GLU A 54 12.87 4.22 4.53
CA GLU A 54 12.16 3.90 5.77
C GLU A 54 11.97 2.37 5.88
N ALA A 55 12.46 1.80 6.98
CA ALA A 55 12.49 0.35 7.17
C ALA A 55 11.14 -0.25 7.59
N GLU A 56 10.32 0.52 8.28
CA GLU A 56 9.07 0.08 8.89
C GLU A 56 7.95 1.10 8.63
N ALA A 57 7.71 1.36 7.34
CA ALA A 57 6.80 2.41 6.89
C ALA A 57 5.32 2.09 7.14
N SER A 58 4.96 0.80 7.20
CA SER A 58 3.56 0.38 7.28
C SER A 58 3.41 -1.04 7.82
N LEU A 59 2.20 -1.34 8.34
CA LEU A 59 1.75 -2.70 8.62
C LEU A 59 0.72 -3.11 7.57
N ARG A 60 0.90 -4.25 6.90
CA ARG A 60 -0.10 -4.79 5.99
C ARG A 60 -1.15 -5.62 6.73
N LEU A 61 -2.40 -5.27 6.53
CA LEU A 61 -3.59 -6.04 6.90
C LEU A 61 -4.36 -6.40 5.63
N VAL A 62 -4.92 -7.60 5.56
CA VAL A 62 -5.66 -8.06 4.37
C VAL A 62 -7.03 -8.55 4.77
N MET A 63 -8.07 -7.93 4.20
CA MET A 63 -9.47 -8.36 4.28
C MET A 63 -9.85 -9.12 3.01
N GLY A 64 -11.02 -9.72 3.00
CA GLY A 64 -11.55 -10.40 1.81
C GLY A 64 -11.08 -11.85 1.66
N GLY A 65 -10.99 -12.29 0.41
CA GLY A 65 -10.76 -13.69 0.06
C GLY A 65 -9.31 -14.13 0.01
N ASP A 66 -8.36 -13.21 -0.24
CA ASP A 66 -6.96 -13.54 -0.49
C ASP A 66 -6.30 -14.40 0.59
N PRO A 67 -6.41 -14.07 1.89
CA PRO A 67 -5.77 -14.87 2.93
C PRO A 67 -6.36 -16.29 3.07
N SER A 68 -7.54 -16.51 2.52
CA SER A 68 -8.21 -17.82 2.55
C SER A 68 -8.04 -18.62 1.26
N GLN A 69 -7.51 -18.01 0.20
CA GLN A 69 -7.30 -18.69 -1.10
C GLN A 69 -6.31 -19.84 -0.97
N GLY A 70 -6.71 -21.01 -1.48
CA GLY A 70 -5.91 -22.23 -1.40
C GLY A 70 -5.91 -22.89 -0.03
N ASN A 71 -6.46 -22.25 0.99
CA ASN A 71 -6.66 -22.82 2.31
C ASN A 71 -7.96 -23.61 2.28
N ARG A 72 -7.89 -24.93 2.18
CA ARG A 72 -9.08 -25.77 2.08
C ARG A 72 -9.40 -26.38 3.43
N ALA A 73 -10.69 -26.34 3.81
CA ALA A 73 -11.21 -27.26 4.79
C ALA A 73 -11.07 -28.71 4.28
N ILE A 74 -10.77 -29.62 5.18
CA ILE A 74 -10.60 -31.02 4.90
C ILE A 74 -11.83 -31.54 4.15
N ARG A 75 -11.64 -32.04 2.94
CA ARG A 75 -12.63 -32.85 2.23
C ARG A 75 -12.18 -34.30 2.32
N GLY A 76 -13.01 -35.15 2.92
CA GLY A 76 -12.82 -36.60 2.87
C GLY A 76 -11.96 -37.23 3.98
N GLY A 77 -12.00 -36.70 5.20
CA GLY A 77 -11.55 -37.46 6.37
C GLY A 77 -10.04 -37.55 6.65
N ASN A 78 -9.19 -36.94 5.85
CA ASN A 78 -7.75 -36.85 6.14
C ASN A 78 -7.45 -35.57 6.94
N VAL A 79 -7.22 -35.74 8.25
CA VAL A 79 -7.12 -34.66 9.23
C VAL A 79 -5.73 -33.99 9.22
N ASP A 80 -4.70 -34.63 8.69
CA ASP A 80 -3.30 -34.27 8.95
C ASP A 80 -2.54 -33.77 7.70
N SER A 81 -3.19 -32.96 6.86
CA SER A 81 -2.43 -32.29 5.80
C SER A 81 -1.62 -31.15 6.37
N ILE A 82 -0.30 -31.16 6.20
CA ILE A 82 0.62 -30.04 6.46
C ILE A 82 0.25 -28.78 5.67
N TYR A 83 -0.63 -28.89 4.67
CA TYR A 83 -1.15 -27.79 3.86
C TYR A 83 -2.46 -27.20 4.40
N TYR A 84 -2.95 -27.66 5.55
CA TYR A 84 -4.11 -27.06 6.19
C TYR A 84 -3.73 -25.72 6.82
N ARG A 85 -4.21 -24.64 6.23
CA ARG A 85 -4.02 -23.28 6.75
C ARG A 85 -5.38 -22.67 7.10
N ARG A 86 -5.42 -21.89 8.17
CA ARG A 86 -6.53 -21.01 8.51
C ARG A 86 -6.09 -19.57 8.21
N PRO A 87 -7.02 -18.65 7.89
CA PRO A 87 -8.48 -18.83 7.74
C PRO A 87 -8.87 -19.49 6.42
N THR A 88 -10.11 -20.04 6.35
CA THR A 88 -10.70 -20.64 5.14
C THR A 88 -11.92 -19.87 4.62
N THR A 89 -12.34 -18.83 5.33
CA THR A 89 -13.50 -17.99 5.01
C THR A 89 -13.23 -16.53 5.34
N ARG A 90 -14.00 -15.59 4.74
CA ARG A 90 -13.95 -14.16 5.09
C ARG A 90 -14.21 -13.92 6.58
N MET A 91 -15.16 -14.63 7.20
CA MET A 91 -15.41 -14.53 8.65
C MET A 91 -14.17 -14.95 9.46
N GLY A 92 -13.48 -16.00 9.03
CA GLY A 92 -12.23 -16.45 9.64
C GLY A 92 -11.10 -15.43 9.50
N VAL A 93 -11.03 -14.70 8.37
CA VAL A 93 -10.08 -13.59 8.18
C VAL A 93 -10.34 -12.49 9.21
N VAL A 94 -11.58 -12.04 9.34
CA VAL A 94 -11.98 -11.00 10.30
C VAL A 94 -11.74 -11.45 11.74
N TRP A 95 -12.05 -12.71 12.04
CA TRP A 95 -11.80 -13.28 13.38
C TRP A 95 -10.29 -13.27 13.70
N ALA A 96 -9.45 -13.71 12.78
CA ALA A 96 -8.00 -13.74 12.98
C ALA A 96 -7.42 -12.33 13.21
N ALA A 97 -7.87 -11.34 12.42
CA ALA A 97 -7.49 -9.96 12.63
C ALA A 97 -7.91 -9.44 14.02
N ARG A 98 -9.19 -9.64 14.38
CA ARG A 98 -9.71 -9.24 15.69
C ARG A 98 -8.94 -9.87 16.85
N ARG A 99 -8.71 -11.17 16.78
CA ARG A 99 -7.97 -11.89 17.80
C ARG A 99 -6.60 -11.28 18.04
N ALA A 100 -5.84 -11.03 16.96
CA ALA A 100 -4.52 -10.43 17.06
C ALA A 100 -4.52 -9.02 17.66
N PHE A 101 -5.52 -8.17 17.31
CA PHE A 101 -5.66 -6.85 17.93
C PHE A 101 -6.12 -6.92 19.39
N TYR A 102 -6.94 -7.90 19.78
CA TYR A 102 -7.28 -8.11 21.20
C TYR A 102 -6.05 -8.56 21.98
N ASP A 103 -5.27 -9.51 21.46
CA ASP A 103 -4.02 -9.96 22.10
C ASP A 103 -3.03 -8.77 22.26
N ALA A 104 -2.97 -7.86 21.29
CA ALA A 104 -2.17 -6.63 21.39
C ALA A 104 -2.72 -5.63 22.43
N LYS A 105 -4.05 -5.48 22.55
CA LYS A 105 -4.67 -4.64 23.60
C LYS A 105 -4.39 -5.20 25.00
N GLU A 106 -4.47 -6.51 25.17
CA GLU A 106 -4.16 -7.18 26.42
C GLU A 106 -2.70 -6.94 26.82
N ALA A 107 -1.76 -7.13 25.85
CA ALA A 107 -0.36 -6.83 26.06
C ALA A 107 -0.09 -5.36 26.44
N MET A 108 -0.84 -4.42 25.89
CA MET A 108 -0.74 -3.00 26.29
C MET A 108 -1.16 -2.74 27.72
N GLN A 109 -2.18 -3.47 28.23
CA GLN A 109 -2.66 -3.33 29.62
C GLN A 109 -1.69 -3.93 30.62
N GLU A 110 -1.08 -5.06 30.29
CA GLU A 110 -0.08 -5.71 31.13
C GLU A 110 1.22 -4.91 31.22
N THR A 111 1.57 -4.14 30.19
CA THR A 111 2.83 -3.38 30.09
C THR A 111 2.84 -2.07 30.90
N LEU A 112 1.80 -1.75 31.67
CA LEU A 112 1.88 -0.67 32.69
C LEU A 112 2.92 -1.00 33.80
N GLY A 113 3.59 -2.18 33.74
CA GLY A 113 4.62 -2.69 34.67
C GLY A 113 5.78 -3.29 33.97
N ALA A 114 6.35 -3.18 32.93
CA ALA A 114 7.44 -3.81 32.15
C ALA A 114 6.97 -4.81 31.08
N PRO A 115 7.58 -4.83 29.89
CA PRO A 115 7.19 -5.79 28.86
C PRO A 115 7.46 -7.22 29.36
N PRO A 116 6.48 -8.13 29.31
CA PRO A 116 6.72 -9.51 29.68
C PRO A 116 7.81 -10.08 28.77
N ALA A 117 8.84 -10.64 29.39
CA ALA A 117 9.90 -11.34 28.67
C ALA A 117 9.25 -12.49 27.88
N GLY A 118 9.26 -12.41 26.54
CA GLY A 118 8.73 -13.44 25.66
C GLY A 118 7.55 -13.03 24.77
N GLN A 119 7.16 -11.75 24.71
CA GLN A 119 6.16 -11.33 23.73
C GLN A 119 6.63 -11.59 22.29
N SER A 120 5.73 -12.14 21.48
CA SER A 120 6.00 -12.34 20.05
C SER A 120 6.30 -10.98 19.37
N PRO A 121 7.34 -10.87 18.54
CA PRO A 121 7.63 -9.64 17.80
C PRO A 121 6.44 -9.10 17.01
N GLY A 122 5.48 -9.97 16.62
CA GLY A 122 4.25 -9.57 15.94
C GLY A 122 3.30 -8.76 16.81
N ILE A 123 3.24 -9.02 18.12
CA ILE A 123 2.38 -8.26 19.06
C ILE A 123 2.90 -6.82 19.21
N GLU A 124 4.20 -6.61 19.32
CA GLU A 124 4.80 -5.28 19.41
C GLU A 124 4.44 -4.39 18.22
N VAL A 125 4.46 -4.95 17.01
CA VAL A 125 4.07 -4.22 15.80
C VAL A 125 2.60 -3.78 15.87
N LEU A 126 1.71 -4.64 16.34
CA LEU A 126 0.28 -4.31 16.51
C LEU A 126 0.06 -3.28 17.61
N VAL A 127 0.81 -3.35 18.70
CA VAL A 127 0.81 -2.33 19.76
C VAL A 127 1.18 -0.97 19.20
N ARG A 128 2.22 -0.89 18.37
CA ARG A 128 2.62 0.37 17.70
C ARG A 128 1.51 0.91 16.78
N ALA A 129 0.79 0.02 16.09
CA ALA A 129 -0.36 0.42 15.28
C ALA A 129 -1.50 0.98 16.14
N LEU A 130 -1.83 0.33 17.27
CA LEU A 130 -2.83 0.81 18.23
C LEU A 130 -2.44 2.13 18.91
N GLN A 131 -1.15 2.39 19.06
CA GLN A 131 -0.62 3.67 19.58
C GLN A 131 -0.57 4.78 18.53
N GLY A 132 -1.00 4.52 17.28
CA GLY A 132 -0.92 5.47 16.18
C GLY A 132 0.49 5.73 15.63
N LYS A 133 1.50 4.96 16.07
CA LYS A 133 2.90 5.09 15.65
C LYS A 133 3.19 4.40 14.31
N LEU A 134 2.29 3.53 13.86
CA LEU A 134 2.41 2.79 12.62
C LEU A 134 1.08 2.80 11.88
N THR A 135 1.08 3.18 10.61
CA THR A 135 -0.12 3.17 9.78
C THR A 135 -0.40 1.76 9.26
N VAL A 136 -1.66 1.33 9.35
CA VAL A 136 -2.12 0.04 8.84
C VAL A 136 -2.63 0.21 7.41
N PHE A 137 -1.99 -0.44 6.46
CA PHE A 137 -2.44 -0.51 5.07
C PHE A 137 -3.31 -1.74 4.89
N THR A 138 -4.61 -1.50 4.77
CA THR A 138 -5.61 -2.57 4.71
C THR A 138 -6.05 -2.81 3.26
N THR A 139 -5.68 -3.98 2.71
CA THR A 139 -6.22 -4.42 1.43
C THR A 139 -7.68 -4.81 1.60
N ALA A 140 -8.57 -4.14 0.85
CA ALA A 140 -10.01 -4.40 0.90
C ALA A 140 -10.65 -3.97 -0.43
N ARG A 141 -10.97 -4.93 -1.31
CA ARG A 141 -11.41 -4.64 -2.69
C ARG A 141 -12.91 -4.37 -2.79
N SER A 142 -13.72 -5.26 -2.22
CA SER A 142 -15.18 -5.13 -2.28
C SER A 142 -15.72 -4.14 -1.25
N ASP A 143 -16.90 -3.58 -1.50
CA ASP A 143 -17.59 -2.67 -0.57
C ASP A 143 -17.79 -3.30 0.81
N GLN A 144 -18.11 -4.60 0.85
CA GLN A 144 -18.26 -5.37 2.08
C GLN A 144 -16.95 -5.42 2.89
N ASP A 145 -15.81 -5.67 2.22
CA ASP A 145 -14.51 -5.75 2.88
C ASP A 145 -14.04 -4.37 3.33
N ILE A 146 -14.31 -3.32 2.53
CA ILE A 146 -14.02 -1.92 2.88
C ILE A 146 -14.79 -1.52 4.14
N ARG A 147 -16.11 -1.77 4.20
CA ARG A 147 -16.92 -1.50 5.40
C ARG A 147 -16.41 -2.25 6.62
N THR A 148 -15.95 -3.48 6.42
CA THR A 148 -15.37 -4.30 7.50
C THR A 148 -14.03 -3.74 7.97
N ALA A 149 -13.16 -3.30 7.05
CA ALA A 149 -11.89 -2.65 7.37
C ALA A 149 -12.09 -1.35 8.18
N LEU A 150 -13.03 -0.50 7.75
CA LEU A 150 -13.37 0.74 8.45
C LEU A 150 -13.90 0.46 9.86
N ARG A 151 -14.80 -0.52 10.01
CA ARG A 151 -15.35 -0.92 11.31
C ARG A 151 -14.27 -1.47 12.26
N LEU A 152 -13.32 -2.26 11.74
CA LEU A 152 -12.20 -2.75 12.55
C LEU A 152 -11.28 -1.60 12.99
N ALA A 153 -10.98 -0.66 12.09
CA ALA A 153 -10.18 0.50 12.42
C ALA A 153 -10.84 1.36 13.51
N GLU A 154 -12.15 1.55 13.45
CA GLU A 154 -12.95 2.24 14.48
C GLU A 154 -12.96 1.45 15.81
N GLU A 155 -13.22 0.12 15.77
CA GLU A 155 -13.29 -0.77 16.93
C GLU A 155 -11.99 -0.74 17.76
N PHE A 156 -10.85 -0.70 17.07
CA PHE A 156 -9.54 -0.78 17.71
C PHE A 156 -8.81 0.58 17.82
N GLY A 157 -9.26 1.61 17.11
CA GLY A 157 -8.71 2.95 17.17
C GLY A 157 -7.39 3.13 16.41
N TYR A 158 -7.06 2.27 15.45
CA TYR A 158 -5.86 2.42 14.64
C TYR A 158 -6.10 3.23 13.35
N ARG A 159 -5.06 3.91 12.87
CA ARG A 159 -5.11 4.61 11.59
C ARG A 159 -5.00 3.60 10.44
N THR A 160 -6.01 3.57 9.57
CA THR A 160 -6.00 2.73 8.37
C THR A 160 -5.91 3.55 7.09
N VAL A 161 -5.27 2.96 6.10
CA VAL A 161 -5.25 3.37 4.69
C VAL A 161 -5.79 2.21 3.90
N LEU A 162 -6.76 2.43 3.03
CA LEU A 162 -7.33 1.37 2.20
C LEU A 162 -6.49 1.16 0.95
N ASP A 163 -6.04 -0.06 0.75
CA ASP A 163 -5.26 -0.47 -0.42
C ASP A 163 -6.13 -1.34 -1.34
N GLU A 164 -6.00 -1.12 -2.66
CA GLU A 164 -6.76 -1.82 -3.70
C GLU A 164 -8.30 -1.70 -3.54
N ALA A 165 -8.79 -0.57 -3.03
CA ALA A 165 -10.21 -0.37 -2.71
C ALA A 165 -11.04 -0.09 -3.98
N GLN A 166 -11.24 -1.12 -4.81
CA GLN A 166 -11.90 -1.02 -6.12
C GLN A 166 -13.35 -0.53 -6.01
N ASP A 167 -14.08 -1.00 -4.99
CA ASP A 167 -15.47 -0.63 -4.72
C ASP A 167 -15.62 0.60 -3.81
N ALA A 168 -14.57 1.43 -3.66
CA ALA A 168 -14.61 2.63 -2.82
C ALA A 168 -15.77 3.58 -3.16
N HIS A 169 -16.18 3.62 -4.41
CA HIS A 169 -17.30 4.44 -4.86
C HIS A 169 -18.66 4.08 -4.24
N TYR A 170 -18.87 2.84 -3.77
CA TYR A 170 -20.09 2.43 -3.05
C TYR A 170 -20.12 2.89 -1.59
N VAL A 171 -18.99 3.31 -1.04
CA VAL A 171 -18.84 3.67 0.38
C VAL A 171 -18.28 5.09 0.57
N ILE A 172 -18.40 5.91 -0.46
CA ILE A 172 -17.75 7.21 -0.55
C ILE A 172 -18.09 8.16 0.60
N ASP A 173 -19.35 8.15 1.07
CA ASP A 173 -19.79 9.01 2.18
C ASP A 173 -19.14 8.56 3.51
N GLN A 174 -18.95 7.27 3.72
CA GLN A 174 -18.22 6.74 4.89
C GLN A 174 -16.74 7.10 4.84
N LEU A 175 -16.11 7.01 3.65
CA LEU A 175 -14.72 7.40 3.44
C LEU A 175 -14.50 8.89 3.67
N ALA A 176 -15.40 9.72 3.20
CA ALA A 176 -15.36 11.16 3.43
C ALA A 176 -15.51 11.51 4.91
N ALA A 177 -16.47 10.87 5.61
CA ALA A 177 -16.68 11.07 7.04
C ALA A 177 -15.49 10.64 7.90
N SER A 178 -14.89 9.48 7.60
CA SER A 178 -13.73 8.95 8.31
C SER A 178 -12.41 9.58 7.90
N LYS A 179 -12.36 10.35 6.81
CA LYS A 179 -11.14 10.87 6.18
C LYS A 179 -10.08 9.80 5.91
N THR A 180 -10.54 8.58 5.64
CA THR A 180 -9.66 7.45 5.33
C THR A 180 -9.05 7.62 3.95
N THR A 181 -7.72 7.56 3.86
CA THR A 181 -7.01 7.63 2.58
C THR A 181 -7.20 6.34 1.78
N VAL A 182 -7.44 6.48 0.49
CA VAL A 182 -7.63 5.37 -0.45
C VAL A 182 -6.46 5.32 -1.43
N LEU A 183 -5.82 4.17 -1.55
CA LEU A 183 -4.86 3.89 -2.61
C LEU A 183 -5.62 3.27 -3.78
N LEU A 184 -5.52 3.93 -4.92
CA LEU A 184 -6.14 3.50 -6.17
C LEU A 184 -5.07 3.06 -7.14
N ALA A 185 -5.22 1.85 -7.65
CA ALA A 185 -4.49 1.36 -8.82
C ALA A 185 -5.43 1.31 -10.03
N ALA A 186 -4.84 1.26 -11.24
CA ALA A 186 -5.62 0.96 -12.43
C ALA A 186 -6.47 -0.29 -12.24
N PRO A 187 -7.69 -0.29 -12.73
CA PRO A 187 -8.51 -1.49 -12.76
C PRO A 187 -7.80 -2.60 -13.51
N SER A 188 -7.55 -3.71 -12.84
CA SER A 188 -6.97 -4.91 -13.44
C SER A 188 -8.01 -6.01 -13.49
N ALA A 189 -8.18 -6.61 -14.65
CA ALA A 189 -9.05 -7.79 -14.82
C ALA A 189 -8.59 -9.01 -14.00
N THR A 190 -7.35 -9.00 -13.51
CA THR A 190 -6.77 -10.12 -12.76
C THR A 190 -7.20 -10.17 -11.28
N ASN A 191 -7.82 -9.11 -10.76
CA ASN A 191 -8.23 -9.02 -9.35
C ASN A 191 -9.72 -9.32 -9.14
N ALA A 192 -10.38 -9.94 -10.11
CA ALA A 192 -11.80 -10.28 -10.05
C ALA A 192 -12.15 -11.38 -9.01
N ALA A 193 -11.18 -11.91 -8.29
CA ALA A 193 -11.41 -13.00 -7.31
C ALA A 193 -12.41 -12.64 -6.19
N ASP A 194 -12.58 -11.35 -5.90
CA ASP A 194 -13.52 -10.84 -4.89
C ASP A 194 -14.85 -10.32 -5.48
N GLY A 195 -15.01 -10.41 -6.82
CA GLY A 195 -16.23 -9.95 -7.49
C GLY A 195 -16.36 -8.42 -7.59
N ALA A 196 -15.32 -7.67 -7.24
CA ALA A 196 -15.28 -6.23 -7.35
C ALA A 196 -15.24 -5.78 -8.82
N GLU A 197 -16.07 -4.80 -9.18
CA GLU A 197 -16.07 -4.20 -10.52
C GLU A 197 -15.12 -3.00 -10.56
N PRO A 198 -14.01 -3.09 -11.31
CA PRO A 198 -13.09 -1.96 -11.43
C PRO A 198 -13.75 -0.79 -12.16
N ARG A 199 -13.68 0.41 -11.58
CA ARG A 199 -14.21 1.64 -12.19
C ARG A 199 -13.13 2.71 -12.27
N TYR A 200 -12.77 3.09 -13.48
CA TYR A 200 -11.82 4.18 -13.73
C TYR A 200 -12.28 5.52 -13.13
N ALA A 201 -13.59 5.78 -13.13
CA ALA A 201 -14.14 7.03 -12.62
C ALA A 201 -14.08 7.17 -11.08
N THR A 202 -13.71 6.14 -10.34
CA THR A 202 -13.68 6.18 -8.86
C THR A 202 -12.80 7.31 -8.34
N VAL A 203 -11.65 7.57 -8.96
CA VAL A 203 -10.74 8.65 -8.55
C VAL A 203 -11.40 10.03 -8.61
N GLY A 204 -12.13 10.33 -9.70
CA GLY A 204 -12.88 11.59 -9.84
C GLY A 204 -13.99 11.73 -8.80
N LEU A 205 -14.67 10.64 -8.47
CA LEU A 205 -15.71 10.64 -7.43
C LEU A 205 -15.13 10.90 -6.04
N LEU A 206 -13.99 10.29 -5.70
CA LEU A 206 -13.28 10.53 -4.44
C LEU A 206 -12.85 11.98 -4.31
N ALA A 207 -12.24 12.54 -5.38
CA ALA A 207 -11.82 13.94 -5.42
C ALA A 207 -13.01 14.89 -5.24
N ALA A 208 -14.13 14.67 -5.93
CA ALA A 208 -15.33 15.49 -5.83
C ALA A 208 -15.96 15.48 -4.41
N ARG A 209 -15.76 14.41 -3.64
CA ARG A 209 -16.24 14.27 -2.26
C ARG A 209 -15.19 14.62 -1.20
N GLY A 210 -14.00 15.07 -1.60
CA GLY A 210 -12.92 15.42 -0.67
C GLY A 210 -12.34 14.23 0.10
N VAL A 211 -12.50 13.00 -0.42
CA VAL A 211 -11.86 11.82 0.14
C VAL A 211 -10.38 11.85 -0.21
N PRO A 212 -9.45 11.73 0.76
CA PRO A 212 -8.02 11.68 0.45
C PRO A 212 -7.69 10.42 -0.33
N PHE A 213 -6.87 10.56 -1.38
CA PHE A 213 -6.45 9.43 -2.20
C PHE A 213 -4.99 9.57 -2.67
N VAL A 214 -4.41 8.44 -3.07
CA VAL A 214 -3.10 8.32 -3.71
C VAL A 214 -3.26 7.37 -4.89
N ILE A 215 -2.59 7.66 -5.99
CA ILE A 215 -2.56 6.79 -7.18
C ILE A 215 -1.34 5.87 -7.09
N THR A 216 -1.55 4.59 -7.32
CA THR A 216 -0.51 3.56 -7.29
C THR A 216 -0.57 2.69 -8.53
N THR A 217 0.47 1.90 -8.77
CA THR A 217 0.48 0.87 -9.82
C THR A 217 -0.13 -0.47 -9.36
N GLY A 218 -0.53 -0.56 -8.09
CA GLY A 218 -1.04 -1.80 -7.51
C GLY A 218 0.00 -2.92 -7.44
N THR A 219 -0.49 -4.15 -7.44
CA THR A 219 0.34 -5.36 -7.37
C THR A 219 0.71 -5.94 -8.74
N ASN A 220 0.36 -5.27 -9.84
CA ASN A 220 0.68 -5.74 -11.18
C ASN A 220 2.13 -5.35 -11.55
N PRO A 221 3.07 -6.30 -11.63
CA PRO A 221 4.47 -6.01 -11.97
C PRO A 221 4.66 -5.54 -13.42
N ALA A 222 3.66 -5.67 -14.28
CA ALA A 222 3.69 -5.15 -15.65
C ALA A 222 3.19 -3.68 -15.73
N ALA A 223 2.53 -3.17 -14.68
CA ALA A 223 1.93 -1.84 -14.66
C ALA A 223 2.80 -0.83 -13.89
N LEU A 224 4.10 -0.78 -14.16
CA LEU A 224 5.00 0.18 -13.50
C LEU A 224 4.84 1.62 -14.02
N GLU A 225 3.92 1.87 -14.95
CA GLU A 225 3.71 3.17 -15.57
C GLU A 225 2.82 4.07 -14.69
N LEU A 226 3.36 4.51 -13.57
CA LEU A 226 2.66 5.35 -12.58
C LEU A 226 2.11 6.64 -13.21
N VAL A 227 2.85 7.24 -14.13
CA VAL A 227 2.43 8.46 -14.85
C VAL A 227 1.22 8.20 -15.74
N ARG A 228 1.13 7.01 -16.36
CA ARG A 228 -0.05 6.63 -17.15
C ARG A 228 -1.31 6.53 -16.27
N GLU A 229 -1.19 6.06 -15.05
CA GLU A 229 -2.31 6.07 -14.09
C GLU A 229 -2.77 7.50 -13.78
N ALA A 230 -1.83 8.43 -13.64
CA ALA A 230 -2.13 9.85 -13.47
C ALA A 230 -2.84 10.44 -14.71
N MET A 231 -2.42 10.07 -15.93
CA MET A 231 -3.11 10.49 -17.18
C MET A 231 -4.56 9.99 -17.21
N PHE A 232 -4.81 8.72 -16.82
CA PHE A 232 -6.18 8.20 -16.71
C PHE A 232 -6.99 8.96 -15.68
N ALA A 233 -6.39 9.32 -14.54
CA ALA A 233 -7.05 10.09 -13.50
C ALA A 233 -7.49 11.48 -14.00
N VAL A 234 -6.67 12.16 -14.82
CA VAL A 234 -7.06 13.43 -15.47
C VAL A 234 -8.26 13.22 -16.40
N ARG A 235 -8.29 12.15 -17.19
CA ARG A 235 -9.44 11.83 -18.04
C ARG A 235 -10.71 11.53 -17.23
N CYS A 236 -10.56 11.14 -15.97
CA CYS A 236 -11.64 10.86 -15.02
C CYS A 236 -12.01 12.05 -14.12
N GLY A 237 -11.52 13.25 -14.44
CA GLY A 237 -11.96 14.50 -13.83
C GLY A 237 -11.01 15.17 -12.83
N LEU A 238 -9.80 14.64 -12.63
CA LEU A 238 -8.76 15.34 -11.89
C LEU A 238 -8.16 16.48 -12.73
N SER A 239 -7.73 17.56 -12.06
CA SER A 239 -6.82 18.51 -12.73
C SER A 239 -5.44 17.85 -12.91
N PRO A 240 -4.63 18.32 -13.90
CA PRO A 240 -3.25 17.85 -14.09
C PRO A 240 -2.42 17.91 -12.79
N GLN A 241 -2.54 19.01 -12.05
CA GLN A 241 -1.82 19.18 -10.78
C GLN A 241 -2.26 18.17 -9.71
N GLN A 242 -3.57 17.91 -9.56
CA GLN A 242 -4.07 16.90 -8.62
C GLN A 242 -3.56 15.49 -8.98
N ALA A 243 -3.49 15.17 -10.26
CA ALA A 243 -2.99 13.87 -10.71
C ALA A 243 -1.49 13.71 -10.43
N LEU A 244 -0.68 14.75 -10.68
CA LEU A 244 0.74 14.75 -10.34
C LEU A 244 0.97 14.71 -8.84
N ASP A 245 0.23 15.50 -8.05
CA ASP A 245 0.30 15.46 -6.59
C ASP A 245 -0.02 14.07 -6.04
N ALA A 246 -0.98 13.37 -6.65
CA ALA A 246 -1.41 12.03 -6.22
C ALA A 246 -0.35 10.94 -6.45
N ILE A 247 0.65 11.18 -7.27
CA ILE A 247 1.77 10.26 -7.52
C ILE A 247 3.11 10.75 -6.95
N THR A 248 3.14 11.95 -6.34
CA THR A 248 4.37 12.57 -5.84
C THR A 248 4.26 12.97 -4.37
N ILE A 249 3.73 14.16 -4.09
CA ILE A 249 3.73 14.72 -2.73
C ILE A 249 2.71 14.05 -1.81
N LEU A 250 1.56 13.57 -2.32
CA LEU A 250 0.55 12.95 -1.47
C LEU A 250 1.01 11.59 -0.92
N PRO A 251 1.61 10.66 -1.72
CA PRO A 251 2.20 9.46 -1.16
C PRO A 251 3.36 9.75 -0.20
N ALA A 252 4.19 10.77 -0.46
CA ALA A 252 5.25 11.16 0.46
C ALA A 252 4.70 11.62 1.81
N ARG A 253 3.63 12.45 1.83
CA ARG A 253 2.93 12.85 3.06
C ARG A 253 2.29 11.68 3.78
N LEU A 254 1.68 10.76 3.04
CA LEU A 254 1.04 9.57 3.60
C LEU A 254 2.04 8.73 4.42
N LEU A 255 3.29 8.66 3.94
CA LEU A 255 4.38 7.90 4.55
C LEU A 255 5.27 8.75 5.48
N ASN A 256 4.93 10.02 5.74
CA ASN A 256 5.70 10.99 6.52
C ASN A 256 7.12 11.24 5.97
N LEU A 257 7.28 11.18 4.65
CA LEU A 257 8.53 11.42 3.94
C LEU A 257 8.54 12.72 3.15
N ASP A 258 7.50 13.55 3.26
CA ASP A 258 7.33 14.79 2.50
C ASP A 258 8.35 15.89 2.84
N GLN A 259 9.09 15.75 3.94
CA GLN A 259 10.24 16.62 4.25
C GLN A 259 11.50 16.23 3.45
N ARG A 260 11.53 15.04 2.87
CA ARG A 260 12.67 14.52 2.11
C ARG A 260 12.40 14.39 0.62
N ILE A 261 11.22 13.88 0.23
CA ILE A 261 10.87 13.55 -1.15
C ILE A 261 9.49 14.09 -1.53
N GLY A 262 9.06 13.86 -2.77
CA GLY A 262 7.71 14.15 -3.29
C GLY A 262 7.55 15.55 -3.87
N SER A 263 8.55 16.43 -3.78
CA SER A 263 8.58 17.73 -4.47
C SER A 263 10.01 18.26 -4.57
N LEU A 264 10.25 19.12 -5.56
CA LEU A 264 11.51 19.83 -5.71
C LEU A 264 11.47 21.11 -4.84
N ALA A 265 12.15 21.05 -3.69
CA ALA A 265 12.28 22.18 -2.77
C ALA A 265 13.64 22.14 -2.09
N THR A 266 14.15 23.31 -1.69
CA THR A 266 15.40 23.42 -0.96
C THR A 266 15.39 22.59 0.30
N GLY A 267 16.43 21.78 0.51
CA GLY A 267 16.59 20.92 1.69
C GLY A 267 16.01 19.52 1.54
N LYS A 268 15.34 19.22 0.43
CA LYS A 268 14.90 17.86 0.11
C LYS A 268 15.94 17.07 -0.68
N ASP A 269 15.80 15.77 -0.67
CA ASP A 269 16.60 14.86 -1.49
C ASP A 269 16.37 15.20 -2.99
N ALA A 270 17.45 15.22 -3.77
CA ALA A 270 17.39 15.55 -5.20
C ALA A 270 17.00 14.30 -6.02
N ASP A 271 15.79 13.81 -5.78
CA ASP A 271 15.19 12.69 -6.51
C ASP A 271 14.20 13.29 -7.54
N PHE A 272 14.57 13.29 -8.83
CA PHE A 272 13.76 13.91 -9.89
C PHE A 272 13.91 13.20 -11.23
N VAL A 273 12.96 13.47 -12.13
CA VAL A 273 12.93 12.94 -13.50
C VAL A 273 12.87 14.09 -14.48
N VAL A 274 13.68 14.04 -15.52
CA VAL A 274 13.61 14.93 -16.66
C VAL A 274 12.81 14.23 -17.76
N TRP A 275 11.77 14.86 -18.23
CA TRP A 275 10.87 14.36 -19.27
C TRP A 275 11.07 15.09 -20.58
N SER A 276 10.92 14.41 -21.71
CA SER A 276 11.03 14.99 -23.05
C SER A 276 9.95 16.07 -23.32
N ARG A 277 8.86 16.03 -22.57
CA ARG A 277 7.72 16.97 -22.60
C ARG A 277 6.92 16.86 -21.32
N ASP A 278 5.74 17.49 -21.25
CA ASP A 278 4.83 17.35 -20.11
C ASP A 278 4.66 15.85 -19.76
N PRO A 279 4.91 15.41 -18.51
CA PRO A 279 4.80 14.00 -18.13
C PRO A 279 3.41 13.41 -18.36
N LEU A 280 2.37 14.24 -18.41
CA LEU A 280 1.00 13.81 -18.70
C LEU A 280 0.67 13.73 -20.21
N ASP A 281 1.62 14.06 -21.09
CA ASP A 281 1.51 13.79 -22.53
C ASP A 281 1.78 12.29 -22.78
N PRO A 282 0.90 11.55 -23.47
CA PRO A 282 1.10 10.12 -23.77
C PRO A 282 2.40 9.81 -24.57
N ALA A 283 3.00 10.80 -25.22
CA ALA A 283 4.26 10.66 -25.93
C ALA A 283 5.49 11.10 -25.10
N ALA A 284 5.30 11.46 -23.82
CA ALA A 284 6.40 11.78 -22.92
C ALA A 284 7.23 10.52 -22.61
N VAL A 285 8.55 10.70 -22.62
CA VAL A 285 9.50 9.67 -22.17
C VAL A 285 10.42 10.26 -21.12
N ALA A 286 10.83 9.46 -20.16
CA ALA A 286 11.83 9.85 -19.18
C ALA A 286 13.20 9.89 -19.87
N GLU A 287 13.77 11.08 -20.02
CA GLU A 287 15.10 11.29 -20.61
C GLU A 287 16.21 11.00 -19.62
N SER A 288 16.02 11.41 -18.38
CA SER A 288 16.93 11.03 -17.30
C SER A 288 16.20 10.93 -15.95
N VAL A 289 16.71 10.05 -15.09
CA VAL A 289 16.23 9.86 -13.73
C VAL A 289 17.39 10.08 -12.78
N HIS A 290 17.19 10.93 -11.80
CA HIS A 290 18.19 11.28 -10.79
C HIS A 290 17.73 10.86 -9.41
N ILE A 291 18.63 10.25 -8.66
CA ILE A 291 18.44 9.87 -7.25
C ILE A 291 19.60 10.47 -6.45
N LEU A 292 19.26 11.26 -5.42
CA LEU A 292 20.25 12.02 -4.64
C LEU A 292 21.14 12.89 -5.53
N GLY A 293 20.59 13.43 -6.61
CA GLY A 293 21.29 14.25 -7.60
C GLY A 293 22.17 13.47 -8.60
N ASN A 294 22.32 12.16 -8.42
CA ASN A 294 23.10 11.32 -9.33
C ASN A 294 22.23 10.73 -10.44
N PRO A 295 22.65 10.76 -11.70
CA PRO A 295 21.92 10.12 -12.78
C PRO A 295 21.96 8.58 -12.61
N VAL A 296 20.78 7.96 -12.61
CA VAL A 296 20.61 6.49 -12.49
C VAL A 296 19.98 5.88 -13.74
N LEU A 297 19.50 6.73 -14.63
CA LEU A 297 19.04 6.41 -15.98
C LEU A 297 19.32 7.64 -16.87
N GLU A 298 19.92 7.39 -18.05
CA GLU A 298 20.01 8.36 -19.14
C GLU A 298 19.56 7.67 -20.42
N SER A 299 18.54 8.20 -21.10
CA SER A 299 18.13 7.67 -22.40
C SER A 299 19.20 8.04 -23.43
N ARG A 300 19.66 7.06 -24.20
CA ARG A 300 20.60 7.25 -25.28
C ARG A 300 19.95 7.89 -26.51
#